data_89c8f82b640306b4c8ee3ad08415528e
#
_entry.id   89c8f82b640306b4c8ee3ad08415528e
#
_cell.length_a   1.000
_cell.length_b   1.000
_cell.length_c   1.000
_cell.angle_alpha   90.00
_cell.angle_beta   90.00
_cell.angle_gamma   90.00
#
_symmetry.space_group_name_H-M   'P 1'
#
loop_
_entity.id
_entity.type
_entity.pdbx_description
1 polymer ?
#
loop_
_entity_poly.entity_id
_entity_poly.type
_entity_poly.pdbx_seq_one_letter_code
_entity_poly.pdbx_strand_id
1 'polypeptide(L)'
;MNAFDWSVVWYAVPYLCQGALVTLELSALAMLFGTTIGAVAGLLSLAENVFVRGLVRCYVYFVRGTPALVQVFLVYFALPQFGLELSAFWSGVVALAFNSGGFIAEIVRSGLQSIDTGQTEAAKSIGMTNRQSVLFILLPQSLRRITPPLTNEVITLVKSSSLLSVISISELTRSAQAIIAAKFTPFELYAELAVFYLIIISILAKFSEYVEKRLA
;
A
#
# COMPACT_ATOMS: atom_id res chain seq x y z
N MET A 1 15.33 -35.20 -14.92
CA MET A 1 14.33 -34.22 -14.39
C MET A 1 13.72 -34.89 -13.18
N ASN A 2 13.94 -34.35 -11.99
CA ASN A 2 13.31 -34.90 -10.79
C ASN A 2 11.78 -34.65 -10.91
N ALA A 3 10.98 -35.65 -10.54
CA ALA A 3 9.53 -35.49 -10.49
C ALA A 3 9.17 -34.41 -9.46
N PHE A 4 8.08 -33.69 -9.69
CA PHE A 4 7.55 -32.68 -8.77
C PHE A 4 7.28 -33.28 -7.39
N ASP A 5 7.88 -32.74 -6.33
CA ASP A 5 7.78 -33.29 -4.99
C ASP A 5 6.60 -32.71 -4.20
N TRP A 6 5.46 -33.42 -4.28
CA TRP A 6 4.26 -33.06 -3.53
C TRP A 6 4.43 -33.11 -2.01
N SER A 7 5.39 -33.90 -1.50
CA SER A 7 5.61 -34.02 -0.04
C SER A 7 6.12 -32.70 0.54
N VAL A 8 6.94 -31.98 -0.21
CA VAL A 8 7.46 -30.67 0.20
C VAL A 8 6.36 -29.62 0.18
N VAL A 9 5.46 -29.66 -0.81
CA VAL A 9 4.30 -28.75 -0.89
C VAL A 9 3.44 -28.90 0.37
N TRP A 10 3.01 -30.13 0.71
CA TRP A 10 2.23 -30.35 1.94
C TRP A 10 2.95 -29.98 3.21
N TYR A 11 4.27 -30.20 3.26
CA TYR A 11 5.11 -29.77 4.38
C TYR A 11 5.13 -28.24 4.54
N ALA A 12 5.12 -27.50 3.44
CA ALA A 12 5.24 -26.04 3.45
C ALA A 12 3.94 -25.30 3.84
N VAL A 13 2.77 -25.89 3.56
CA VAL A 13 1.45 -25.23 3.82
C VAL A 13 1.36 -24.54 5.19
N PRO A 14 1.64 -25.18 6.35
CA PRO A 14 1.49 -24.52 7.64
C PRO A 14 2.42 -23.31 7.82
N TYR A 15 3.64 -23.39 7.29
CA TYR A 15 4.61 -22.28 7.34
C TYR A 15 4.20 -21.13 6.44
N LEU A 16 3.71 -21.43 5.25
CA LEU A 16 3.20 -20.42 4.32
C LEU A 16 1.92 -19.77 4.85
N CYS A 17 1.04 -20.50 5.53
CA CYS A 17 -0.12 -19.91 6.20
C CYS A 17 0.30 -18.92 7.29
N GLN A 18 1.32 -19.24 8.11
CA GLN A 18 1.85 -18.30 9.10
C GLN A 18 2.48 -17.08 8.43
N GLY A 19 3.28 -17.28 7.39
CA GLY A 19 3.85 -16.18 6.60
C GLY A 19 2.78 -15.29 5.96
N ALA A 20 1.68 -15.88 5.48
CA ALA A 20 0.54 -15.16 4.94
C ALA A 20 -0.14 -14.25 5.99
N LEU A 21 -0.29 -14.74 7.24
CA LEU A 21 -0.81 -13.92 8.34
C LEU A 21 0.08 -12.71 8.62
N VAL A 22 1.42 -12.90 8.66
CA VAL A 22 2.38 -11.79 8.84
C VAL A 22 2.30 -10.80 7.67
N THR A 23 2.18 -11.29 6.44
CA THR A 23 1.96 -10.46 5.24
C THR A 23 0.72 -9.59 5.39
N LEU A 24 -0.40 -10.18 5.79
CA LEU A 24 -1.67 -9.46 5.95
C LEU A 24 -1.63 -8.45 7.10
N GLU A 25 -1.08 -8.83 8.25
CA GLU A 25 -0.92 -7.95 9.41
C GLU A 25 -0.07 -6.73 9.07
N LEU A 26 1.10 -6.95 8.49
CA LEU A 26 2.03 -5.91 8.09
C LEU A 26 1.40 -4.98 7.04
N SER A 27 0.74 -5.57 6.04
CA SER A 27 0.08 -4.81 4.98
C SER A 27 -1.09 -3.99 5.51
N ALA A 28 -1.87 -4.51 6.46
CA ALA A 28 -2.98 -3.78 7.08
C ALA A 28 -2.46 -2.57 7.89
N LEU A 29 -1.41 -2.74 8.68
CA LEU A 29 -0.79 -1.65 9.43
C LEU A 29 -0.18 -0.61 8.49
N ALA A 30 0.58 -1.05 7.48
CA ALA A 30 1.18 -0.15 6.51
C ALA A 30 0.11 0.63 5.72
N MET A 31 -1.01 -0.01 5.36
CA MET A 31 -2.13 0.64 4.68
C MET A 31 -2.83 1.66 5.58
N LEU A 32 -3.04 1.36 6.85
CA LEU A 32 -3.63 2.28 7.82
C LEU A 32 -2.80 3.57 7.95
N PHE A 33 -1.49 3.41 8.20
CA PHE A 33 -0.60 4.56 8.33
C PHE A 33 -0.37 5.26 6.98
N GLY A 34 -0.19 4.50 5.90
CA GLY A 34 -0.03 5.04 4.55
C GLY A 34 -1.24 5.84 4.08
N THR A 35 -2.46 5.36 4.36
CA THR A 35 -3.69 6.11 4.05
C THR A 35 -3.76 7.41 4.85
N THR A 36 -3.39 7.38 6.12
CA THR A 36 -3.37 8.59 6.96
C THR A 36 -2.35 9.61 6.43
N ILE A 37 -1.12 9.19 6.17
CA ILE A 37 -0.06 10.04 5.60
C ILE A 37 -0.50 10.57 4.23
N GLY A 38 -0.99 9.69 3.36
CA GLY A 38 -1.38 10.03 2.01
C GLY A 38 -2.58 10.97 1.94
N ALA A 39 -3.59 10.76 2.78
CA ALA A 39 -4.74 11.66 2.85
C ALA A 39 -4.32 13.07 3.29
N VAL A 40 -3.52 13.17 4.36
CA VAL A 40 -3.01 14.45 4.85
C VAL A 40 -2.13 15.12 3.77
N ALA A 41 -1.18 14.41 3.19
CA ALA A 41 -0.30 14.94 2.15
C ALA A 41 -1.09 15.33 0.89
N GLY A 42 -2.07 14.53 0.47
CA GLY A 42 -2.93 14.85 -0.67
C GLY A 42 -3.72 16.15 -0.47
N LEU A 43 -4.31 16.35 0.71
CA LEU A 43 -4.99 17.60 1.07
C LEU A 43 -4.01 18.78 1.12
N LEU A 44 -2.85 18.63 1.77
CA LEU A 44 -1.83 19.67 1.86
C LEU A 44 -1.21 20.02 0.51
N SER A 45 -1.26 19.12 -0.46
CA SER A 45 -0.82 19.40 -1.84
C SER A 45 -1.63 20.51 -2.52
N LEU A 46 -2.83 20.80 -2.02
CA LEU A 46 -3.76 21.85 -2.50
C LEU A 46 -3.72 23.12 -1.64
N ALA A 47 -2.88 23.17 -0.60
CA ALA A 47 -2.77 24.32 0.29
C ALA A 47 -2.32 25.58 -0.49
N GLU A 48 -2.76 26.76 -0.06
CA GLU A 48 -2.34 28.03 -0.66
C GLU A 48 -0.85 28.33 -0.43
N ASN A 49 -0.32 27.88 0.70
CA ASN A 49 1.08 28.08 1.07
C ASN A 49 2.02 27.29 0.13
N VAL A 50 2.84 28.02 -0.63
CA VAL A 50 3.79 27.48 -1.61
C VAL A 50 4.83 26.56 -0.98
N PHE A 51 5.27 26.89 0.25
CA PHE A 51 6.27 26.08 0.98
C PHE A 51 5.69 24.71 1.35
N VAL A 52 4.47 24.67 1.87
CA VAL A 52 3.76 23.42 2.23
C VAL A 52 3.58 22.55 0.99
N ARG A 53 3.08 23.14 -0.11
CA ARG A 53 2.95 22.43 -1.39
C ARG A 53 4.29 21.90 -1.90
N GLY A 54 5.36 22.68 -1.73
CA GLY A 54 6.72 22.30 -2.12
C GLY A 54 7.22 21.07 -1.39
N LEU A 55 7.02 21.02 -0.06
CA LEU A 55 7.40 19.87 0.77
C LEU A 55 6.65 18.60 0.36
N VAL A 56 5.33 18.70 0.20
CA VAL A 56 4.52 17.54 -0.24
C VAL A 56 4.94 17.07 -1.63
N ARG A 57 5.20 18.00 -2.56
CA ARG A 57 5.67 17.65 -3.90
C ARG A 57 7.03 16.95 -3.86
N CYS A 58 7.96 17.41 -3.01
CA CYS A 58 9.24 16.77 -2.81
C CYS A 58 9.09 15.32 -2.29
N TYR A 59 8.24 15.13 -1.28
CA TYR A 59 7.91 13.81 -0.76
C TYR A 59 7.35 12.86 -1.82
N VAL A 60 6.30 13.29 -2.52
CA VAL A 60 5.66 12.48 -3.57
C VAL A 60 6.64 12.17 -4.71
N TYR A 61 7.45 13.16 -5.10
CA TYR A 61 8.48 12.98 -6.14
C TYR A 61 9.55 11.97 -5.69
N PHE A 62 10.02 12.05 -4.44
CA PHE A 62 10.96 11.09 -3.88
C PHE A 62 10.39 9.67 -3.87
N VAL A 63 9.17 9.49 -3.34
CA VAL A 63 8.52 8.16 -3.25
C VAL A 63 8.33 7.54 -4.62
N ARG A 64 7.84 8.31 -5.60
CA ARG A 64 7.55 7.81 -6.95
C ARG A 64 8.79 7.72 -7.84
N GLY A 65 9.85 8.43 -7.48
CA GLY A 65 11.10 8.47 -8.22
C GLY A 65 12.16 7.47 -7.75
N THR A 66 11.92 6.78 -6.63
CA THR A 66 12.87 5.80 -6.08
C THR A 66 12.23 4.42 -5.93
N PRO A 67 12.98 3.31 -6.10
CA PRO A 67 12.46 1.97 -5.89
C PRO A 67 12.02 1.75 -4.43
N ALA A 68 10.88 1.08 -4.22
CA ALA A 68 10.38 0.76 -2.89
C ALA A 68 11.41 -0.02 -2.06
N LEU A 69 12.16 -0.93 -2.67
CA LEU A 69 13.23 -1.68 -1.99
C LEU A 69 14.31 -0.76 -1.41
N VAL A 70 14.69 0.30 -2.13
CA VAL A 70 15.67 1.29 -1.63
C VAL A 70 15.10 2.04 -0.43
N GLN A 71 13.80 2.37 -0.44
CA GLN A 71 13.14 3.01 0.69
C GLN A 71 13.11 2.10 1.92
N VAL A 72 12.86 0.78 1.72
CA VAL A 72 12.96 -0.22 2.80
C VAL A 72 14.36 -0.23 3.41
N PHE A 73 15.42 -0.24 2.59
CA PHE A 73 16.79 -0.20 3.09
C PHE A 73 17.13 1.12 3.81
N LEU A 74 16.65 2.25 3.32
CA LEU A 74 16.83 3.53 4.01
C LEU A 74 16.19 3.52 5.39
N VAL A 75 14.96 3.01 5.52
CA VAL A 75 14.31 2.93 6.83
C VAL A 75 15.04 1.94 7.75
N TYR A 76 15.41 0.77 7.25
CA TYR A 76 15.98 -0.28 8.08
C TYR A 76 17.43 -0.01 8.49
N PHE A 77 18.27 0.52 7.59
CA PHE A 77 19.70 0.72 7.85
C PHE A 77 20.09 2.16 8.18
N ALA A 78 19.35 3.18 7.68
CA ALA A 78 19.73 4.55 7.91
C ALA A 78 19.12 5.13 9.19
N LEU A 79 17.86 4.78 9.57
CA LEU A 79 17.26 5.31 10.80
C LEU A 79 18.06 5.02 12.08
N PRO A 80 18.64 3.83 12.28
CA PRO A 80 19.49 3.56 13.44
C PRO A 80 20.70 4.49 13.55
N GLN A 81 21.25 5.00 12.43
CA GLN A 81 22.37 5.95 12.44
C GLN A 81 21.97 7.30 13.06
N PHE A 82 20.66 7.59 13.10
CA PHE A 82 20.10 8.80 13.76
C PHE A 82 19.52 8.50 15.15
N GLY A 83 19.81 7.31 15.72
CA GLY A 83 19.35 6.90 17.04
C GLY A 83 17.90 6.39 17.09
N LEU A 84 17.27 6.11 15.94
CA LEU A 84 15.92 5.57 15.82
C LEU A 84 15.96 4.09 15.50
N GLU A 85 16.09 3.25 16.51
CA GLU A 85 16.12 1.79 16.37
C GLU A 85 14.70 1.23 16.33
N LEU A 86 14.30 0.69 15.17
CA LEU A 86 13.05 -0.02 14.98
C LEU A 86 13.33 -1.51 14.79
N SER A 87 12.44 -2.38 15.28
CA SER A 87 12.51 -3.79 14.91
C SER A 87 12.31 -3.94 13.39
N ALA A 88 12.75 -5.07 12.83
CA ALA A 88 12.57 -5.34 11.40
C ALA A 88 11.10 -5.20 10.97
N PHE A 89 10.17 -5.73 11.77
CA PHE A 89 8.72 -5.61 11.53
C PHE A 89 8.26 -4.15 11.41
N TRP A 90 8.59 -3.30 12.39
CA TRP A 90 8.20 -1.89 12.37
C TRP A 90 8.93 -1.09 11.29
N SER A 91 10.17 -1.44 10.99
CA SER A 91 10.88 -0.85 9.84
C SER A 91 10.15 -1.15 8.53
N GLY A 92 9.67 -2.39 8.35
CA GLY A 92 8.85 -2.79 7.21
C GLY A 92 7.54 -2.02 7.13
N VAL A 93 6.80 -1.93 8.24
CA VAL A 93 5.54 -1.15 8.32
C VAL A 93 5.77 0.30 7.95
N VAL A 94 6.77 0.96 8.55
CA VAL A 94 7.09 2.37 8.29
C VAL A 94 7.50 2.59 6.83
N ALA A 95 8.36 1.72 6.29
CA ALA A 95 8.82 1.84 4.90
C ALA A 95 7.67 1.71 3.89
N LEU A 96 6.81 0.69 4.06
CA LEU A 96 5.66 0.50 3.17
C LEU A 96 4.59 1.57 3.38
N ALA A 97 4.35 2.04 4.61
CA ALA A 97 3.44 3.14 4.89
C ALA A 97 3.92 4.44 4.25
N PHE A 98 5.22 4.73 4.34
CA PHE A 98 5.84 5.89 3.70
C PHE A 98 5.73 5.79 2.17
N ASN A 99 5.99 4.61 1.60
CA ASN A 99 5.88 4.37 0.17
C ASN A 99 4.43 4.53 -0.31
N SER A 100 3.49 3.78 0.24
CA SER A 100 2.07 3.85 -0.17
C SER A 100 1.45 5.22 0.10
N GLY A 101 1.86 5.90 1.17
CA GLY A 101 1.43 7.26 1.49
C GLY A 101 1.71 8.26 0.36
N GLY A 102 2.85 8.14 -0.32
CA GLY A 102 3.17 8.98 -1.49
C GLY A 102 2.26 8.70 -2.69
N PHE A 103 1.93 7.44 -2.97
CA PHE A 103 0.98 7.08 -4.02
C PHE A 103 -0.45 7.52 -3.66
N ILE A 104 -0.87 7.30 -2.40
CA ILE A 104 -2.19 7.71 -1.91
C ILE A 104 -2.33 9.24 -1.92
N ALA A 105 -1.28 9.99 -1.59
CA ALA A 105 -1.30 11.45 -1.70
C ALA A 105 -1.64 11.92 -3.12
N GLU A 106 -1.08 11.28 -4.13
CA GLU A 106 -1.37 11.57 -5.52
C GLU A 106 -2.79 11.13 -5.93
N ILE A 107 -3.25 9.97 -5.44
CA ILE A 107 -4.63 9.49 -5.63
C ILE A 107 -5.63 10.51 -5.07
N VAL A 108 -5.42 10.97 -3.84
CA VAL A 108 -6.28 11.97 -3.18
C VAL A 108 -6.24 13.29 -3.94
N ARG A 109 -5.05 13.80 -4.29
CA ARG A 109 -4.88 15.03 -5.04
C ARG A 109 -5.62 14.97 -6.39
N SER A 110 -5.40 13.91 -7.16
CA SER A 110 -6.01 13.76 -8.48
C SER A 110 -7.52 13.54 -8.39
N GLY A 111 -8.02 12.81 -7.41
CA GLY A 111 -9.43 12.64 -7.15
C GLY A 111 -10.15 13.96 -6.84
N LEU A 112 -9.55 14.80 -5.99
CA LEU A 112 -10.07 16.13 -5.68
C LEU A 112 -10.05 17.06 -6.88
N GLN A 113 -8.96 17.07 -7.65
CA GLN A 113 -8.82 17.93 -8.84
C GLN A 113 -9.63 17.46 -10.04
N SER A 114 -10.11 16.23 -10.05
CA SER A 114 -10.94 15.70 -11.13
C SER A 114 -12.38 16.20 -11.12
N ILE A 115 -12.84 16.83 -10.02
CA ILE A 115 -14.18 17.38 -9.92
C ILE A 115 -14.28 18.65 -10.76
N ASP A 116 -15.32 18.72 -11.58
CA ASP A 116 -15.58 19.86 -12.44
C ASP A 116 -15.78 21.15 -11.62
N THR A 117 -15.15 22.24 -12.03
CA THR A 117 -15.28 23.56 -11.37
C THR A 117 -16.70 24.08 -11.38
N GLY A 118 -17.51 23.70 -12.36
CA GLY A 118 -18.92 23.99 -12.44
C GLY A 118 -19.73 23.49 -11.25
N GLN A 119 -19.29 22.39 -10.59
CA GLN A 119 -19.92 21.92 -9.35
C GLN A 119 -19.76 22.93 -8.21
N THR A 120 -18.60 23.57 -8.12
CA THR A 120 -18.34 24.62 -7.12
C THR A 120 -19.11 25.91 -7.45
N GLU A 121 -19.18 26.26 -8.72
CA GLU A 121 -19.92 27.44 -9.21
C GLU A 121 -21.41 27.27 -8.99
N ALA A 122 -21.96 26.11 -9.33
CA ALA A 122 -23.37 25.78 -9.08
C ALA A 122 -23.73 25.82 -7.59
N ALA A 123 -22.90 25.26 -6.73
CA ALA A 123 -23.07 25.30 -5.28
C ALA A 123 -23.13 26.76 -4.76
N LYS A 124 -22.22 27.60 -5.24
CA LYS A 124 -22.19 29.03 -4.88
C LYS A 124 -23.42 29.77 -5.37
N SER A 125 -23.93 29.46 -6.57
CA SER A 125 -25.11 30.10 -7.17
C SER A 125 -26.38 29.85 -6.36
N ILE A 126 -26.47 28.76 -5.62
CA ILE A 126 -27.58 28.45 -4.70
C ILE A 126 -27.29 28.90 -3.24
N GLY A 127 -26.25 29.72 -3.03
CA GLY A 127 -25.95 30.32 -1.73
C GLY A 127 -25.18 29.42 -0.75
N MET A 128 -24.61 28.31 -1.20
CA MET A 128 -23.80 27.46 -0.33
C MET A 128 -22.48 28.15 0.04
N THR A 129 -22.09 28.04 1.32
CA THR A 129 -20.77 28.44 1.78
C THR A 129 -19.70 27.47 1.22
N ASN A 130 -18.46 27.92 1.16
CA ASN A 130 -17.35 27.05 0.71
C ASN A 130 -17.28 25.73 1.51
N ARG A 131 -17.53 25.78 2.83
CA ARG A 131 -17.54 24.57 3.68
C ARG A 131 -18.67 23.62 3.31
N GLN A 132 -19.87 24.15 3.06
CA GLN A 132 -21.02 23.34 2.62
C GLN A 132 -20.77 22.73 1.24
N SER A 133 -20.24 23.50 0.29
CA SER A 133 -19.87 23.01 -1.04
C SER A 133 -18.88 21.86 -0.96
N VAL A 134 -17.82 22.01 -0.14
CA VAL A 134 -16.83 20.93 0.04
C VAL A 134 -17.46 19.69 0.67
N LEU A 135 -18.17 19.82 1.78
CA LEU A 135 -18.69 18.67 2.53
C LEU A 135 -19.82 17.92 1.82
N PHE A 136 -20.71 18.64 1.16
CA PHE A 136 -21.94 18.03 0.60
C PHE A 136 -21.87 17.76 -0.89
N ILE A 137 -20.98 18.44 -1.64
CA ILE A 137 -20.89 18.28 -3.09
C ILE A 137 -19.57 17.66 -3.51
N LEU A 138 -18.43 18.28 -3.13
CA LEU A 138 -17.13 17.86 -3.65
C LEU A 138 -16.59 16.58 -2.99
N LEU A 139 -16.68 16.48 -1.66
CA LEU A 139 -16.14 15.36 -0.92
C LEU A 139 -16.80 14.01 -1.29
N PRO A 140 -18.15 13.89 -1.37
CA PRO A 140 -18.78 12.64 -1.79
C PRO A 140 -18.40 12.22 -3.22
N GLN A 141 -18.32 13.19 -4.14
CA GLN A 141 -17.91 12.91 -5.52
C GLN A 141 -16.43 12.50 -5.60
N SER A 142 -15.55 13.18 -4.83
CA SER A 142 -14.12 12.85 -4.78
C SER A 142 -13.89 11.45 -4.22
N LEU A 143 -14.60 11.06 -3.15
CA LEU A 143 -14.49 9.74 -2.56
C LEU A 143 -14.82 8.62 -3.56
N ARG A 144 -15.86 8.79 -4.37
CA ARG A 144 -16.19 7.83 -5.44
C ARG A 144 -15.06 7.68 -6.45
N ARG A 145 -14.36 8.76 -6.78
CA ARG A 145 -13.23 8.74 -7.73
C ARG A 145 -11.91 8.23 -7.13
N ILE A 146 -11.74 8.43 -5.82
CA ILE A 146 -10.55 8.00 -5.08
C ILE A 146 -10.61 6.49 -4.76
N THR A 147 -11.80 5.94 -4.52
CA THR A 147 -11.97 4.56 -4.05
C THR A 147 -11.34 3.51 -4.98
N PRO A 148 -11.57 3.48 -6.31
CA PRO A 148 -10.99 2.45 -7.16
C PRO A 148 -9.45 2.45 -7.18
N PRO A 149 -8.74 3.59 -7.34
CA PRO A 149 -7.29 3.57 -7.26
C PRO A 149 -6.77 3.27 -5.85
N LEU A 150 -7.52 3.62 -4.78
CA LEU A 150 -7.14 3.31 -3.41
C LEU A 150 -7.23 1.80 -3.12
N THR A 151 -8.29 1.13 -3.57
CA THR A 151 -8.42 -0.33 -3.43
C THR A 151 -7.36 -1.07 -4.23
N ASN A 152 -6.97 -0.56 -5.40
CA ASN A 152 -5.84 -1.12 -6.15
C ASN A 152 -4.50 -0.92 -5.43
N GLU A 153 -4.33 0.18 -4.69
CA GLU A 153 -3.13 0.42 -3.87
C GLU A 153 -3.01 -0.60 -2.73
N VAL A 154 -4.12 -1.04 -2.11
CA VAL A 154 -4.11 -2.14 -1.12
C VAL A 154 -3.50 -3.41 -1.72
N ILE A 155 -3.93 -3.80 -2.93
CA ILE A 155 -3.41 -4.97 -3.63
C ILE A 155 -1.93 -4.81 -3.94
N THR A 156 -1.52 -3.62 -4.40
CA THR A 156 -0.12 -3.30 -4.71
C THR A 156 0.75 -3.38 -3.46
N LEU A 157 0.27 -2.87 -2.32
CA LEU A 157 0.98 -2.90 -1.04
C LEU A 157 1.19 -4.34 -0.55
N VAL A 158 0.16 -5.21 -0.63
CA VAL A 158 0.30 -6.64 -0.28
C VAL A 158 1.34 -7.33 -1.15
N LYS A 159 1.42 -7.04 -2.45
CA LYS A 159 2.50 -7.56 -3.31
C LYS A 159 3.87 -7.01 -2.90
N SER A 160 3.94 -5.74 -2.56
CA SER A 160 5.19 -5.07 -2.16
C SER A 160 5.73 -5.56 -0.82
N SER A 161 4.90 -6.19 0.03
CA SER A 161 5.37 -6.78 1.28
C SER A 161 6.42 -7.87 1.06
N SER A 162 6.43 -8.55 -0.08
CA SER A 162 7.46 -9.53 -0.46
C SER A 162 8.89 -8.94 -0.47
N LEU A 163 9.03 -7.62 -0.69
CA LEU A 163 10.32 -6.94 -0.62
C LEU A 163 10.93 -6.98 0.80
N LEU A 164 10.11 -7.19 1.82
CA LEU A 164 10.55 -7.22 3.22
C LEU A 164 11.27 -8.51 3.59
N SER A 165 11.20 -9.54 2.73
CA SER A 165 12.00 -10.76 2.87
C SER A 165 13.50 -10.47 2.97
N VAL A 166 13.98 -9.39 2.34
CA VAL A 166 15.40 -8.98 2.35
C VAL A 166 15.90 -8.48 3.71
N ILE A 167 15.00 -7.95 4.56
CA ILE A 167 15.31 -7.53 5.94
C ILE A 167 14.87 -8.58 6.97
N SER A 168 14.75 -9.84 6.52
CA SER A 168 14.51 -11.03 7.34
C SER A 168 13.17 -11.05 8.11
N ILE A 169 12.16 -10.34 7.62
CA ILE A 169 10.79 -10.49 8.13
C ILE A 169 10.23 -11.82 7.61
N SER A 170 9.75 -12.68 8.50
CA SER A 170 9.19 -14.00 8.16
C SER A 170 7.75 -13.85 7.59
N GLU A 171 7.60 -13.01 6.57
CA GLU A 171 6.39 -12.90 5.77
C GLU A 171 6.31 -14.06 4.75
N LEU A 172 5.28 -14.09 3.93
CA LEU A 172 4.97 -15.22 3.04
C LEU A 172 6.16 -15.62 2.13
N THR A 173 6.83 -14.64 1.50
CA THR A 173 7.97 -14.92 0.60
C THR A 173 9.19 -15.42 1.37
N ARG A 174 9.49 -14.82 2.51
CA ARG A 174 10.62 -15.25 3.35
C ARG A 174 10.42 -16.66 3.90
N SER A 175 9.18 -17.01 4.27
CA SER A 175 8.83 -18.36 4.72
C SER A 175 9.10 -19.40 3.63
N ALA A 176 8.71 -19.13 2.38
CA ALA A 176 9.04 -19.98 1.24
C ALA A 176 10.57 -20.09 1.03
N GLN A 177 11.29 -18.96 1.03
CA GLN A 177 12.74 -18.92 0.84
C GLN A 177 13.49 -19.74 1.91
N ALA A 178 13.03 -19.73 3.16
CA ALA A 178 13.62 -20.50 4.24
C ALA A 178 13.52 -22.03 3.97
N ILE A 179 12.37 -22.49 3.48
CA ILE A 179 12.17 -23.89 3.12
C ILE A 179 12.99 -24.25 1.88
N ILE A 180 13.03 -23.38 0.86
CA ILE A 180 13.86 -23.59 -0.34
C ILE A 180 15.32 -23.78 0.05
N ALA A 181 15.84 -22.95 0.95
CA ALA A 181 17.23 -23.07 1.42
C ALA A 181 17.50 -24.40 2.16
N ALA A 182 16.52 -24.96 2.84
CA ALA A 182 16.64 -26.21 3.59
C ALA A 182 16.41 -27.47 2.73
N LYS A 183 15.51 -27.42 1.74
CA LYS A 183 15.05 -28.60 0.95
C LYS A 183 15.55 -28.61 -0.48
N PHE A 184 16.11 -27.51 -1.00
CA PHE A 184 16.58 -27.34 -2.37
C PHE A 184 15.52 -27.62 -3.45
N THR A 185 14.24 -27.20 -3.18
CA THR A 185 13.08 -27.39 -4.05
C THR A 185 12.48 -26.04 -4.46
N PRO A 186 13.19 -25.21 -5.26
CA PRO A 186 12.74 -23.85 -5.59
C PRO A 186 11.50 -23.84 -6.48
N PHE A 187 11.36 -24.78 -7.42
CA PHE A 187 10.24 -24.78 -8.35
C PHE A 187 8.90 -25.01 -7.65
N GLU A 188 8.84 -26.05 -6.79
CA GLU A 188 7.65 -26.41 -6.03
C GLU A 188 7.19 -25.26 -5.14
N LEU A 189 8.14 -24.68 -4.38
CA LEU A 189 7.86 -23.64 -3.39
C LEU A 189 7.49 -22.30 -4.05
N TYR A 190 8.13 -21.91 -5.14
CA TYR A 190 7.72 -20.69 -5.85
C TYR A 190 6.39 -20.86 -6.58
N ALA A 191 6.07 -22.05 -7.09
CA ALA A 191 4.74 -22.34 -7.64
C ALA A 191 3.66 -22.24 -6.56
N GLU A 192 3.91 -22.85 -5.39
CA GLU A 192 3.01 -22.77 -4.23
C GLU A 192 2.85 -21.34 -3.71
N LEU A 193 3.95 -20.60 -3.58
CA LEU A 193 3.96 -19.18 -3.20
C LEU A 193 3.08 -18.34 -4.15
N ALA A 194 3.19 -18.58 -5.45
CA ALA A 194 2.36 -17.89 -6.44
C ALA A 194 0.86 -18.19 -6.24
N VAL A 195 0.51 -19.44 -5.90
CA VAL A 195 -0.87 -19.81 -5.57
C VAL A 195 -1.36 -19.09 -4.33
N PHE A 196 -0.56 -19.01 -3.25
CA PHE A 196 -0.93 -18.27 -2.05
C PHE A 196 -1.19 -16.80 -2.33
N TYR A 197 -0.28 -16.11 -3.06
CA TYR A 197 -0.51 -14.72 -3.47
C TYR A 197 -1.74 -14.58 -4.35
N LEU A 198 -1.97 -15.48 -5.30
CA LEU A 198 -3.15 -15.45 -6.16
C LEU A 198 -4.45 -15.54 -5.36
N ILE A 199 -4.50 -16.42 -4.36
CA ILE A 199 -5.67 -16.57 -3.48
C ILE A 199 -5.89 -15.27 -2.69
N ILE A 200 -4.87 -14.76 -2.00
CA ILE A 200 -4.96 -13.54 -1.18
C ILE A 200 -5.43 -12.36 -2.04
N ILE A 201 -4.78 -12.16 -3.19
CA ILE A 201 -5.08 -11.04 -4.09
C ILE A 201 -6.47 -11.18 -4.71
N SER A 202 -6.91 -12.40 -5.06
CA SER A 202 -8.26 -12.63 -5.59
C SER A 202 -9.35 -12.31 -4.56
N ILE A 203 -9.12 -12.62 -3.28
CA ILE A 203 -10.04 -12.26 -2.19
C ILE A 203 -10.09 -10.74 -2.03
N LEU A 204 -8.94 -10.07 -2.01
CA LEU A 204 -8.86 -8.61 -1.91
C LEU A 204 -9.50 -7.92 -3.11
N ALA A 205 -9.29 -8.42 -4.33
CA ALA A 205 -9.89 -7.86 -5.54
C ALA A 205 -11.43 -7.95 -5.52
N LYS A 206 -11.98 -9.09 -5.12
CA LYS A 206 -13.44 -9.24 -4.95
C LYS A 206 -14.00 -8.31 -3.88
N PHE A 207 -13.27 -8.15 -2.77
CA PHE A 207 -13.66 -7.20 -1.73
C PHE A 207 -13.63 -5.75 -2.25
N SER A 208 -12.61 -5.39 -3.04
CA SER A 208 -12.49 -4.09 -3.71
C SER A 208 -13.69 -3.81 -4.62
N GLU A 209 -14.03 -4.75 -5.49
CA GLU A 209 -15.20 -4.63 -6.37
C GLU A 209 -16.51 -4.43 -5.59
N TYR A 210 -16.65 -5.13 -4.46
CA TYR A 210 -17.83 -4.97 -3.59
C TYR A 210 -17.91 -3.55 -3.00
N VAL A 211 -16.79 -3.02 -2.51
CA VAL A 211 -16.70 -1.65 -1.95
C VAL A 211 -16.99 -0.62 -3.03
N GLU A 212 -16.40 -0.75 -4.21
CA GLU A 212 -16.60 0.14 -5.35
C GLU A 212 -18.08 0.19 -5.78
N LYS A 213 -18.73 -0.97 -5.90
CA LYS A 213 -20.17 -1.04 -6.25
C LYS A 213 -21.10 -0.41 -5.20
N ARG A 214 -20.67 -0.38 -3.93
CA ARG A 214 -21.44 0.25 -2.85
C ARG A 214 -21.32 1.78 -2.84
N LEU A 215 -20.20 2.29 -3.36
CA LEU A 215 -19.91 3.73 -3.39
C LEU A 215 -20.22 4.39 -4.74
N ALA A 216 -20.40 3.59 -5.80
CA ALA A 216 -20.84 4.07 -7.10
C ALA A 216 -22.29 4.53 -7.05
#